data_d1d6e1660b36589fdd1def9b0fd3f2fe
#
_entry.id   d1d6e1660b36589fdd1def9b0fd3f2fe
#
_cell.length_a   1.000
_cell.length_b   1.000
_cell.length_c   1.000
_cell.angle_alpha   90.00
_cell.angle_beta   90.00
_cell.angle_gamma   90.00
#
_symmetry.space_group_name_H-M   'P 1'
#
loop_
_entity.id
_entity.type
_entity.pdbx_description
1 polymer ?
#
loop_
_entity_poly.entity_id
_entity_poly.type
_entity_poly.pdbx_seq_one_letter_code
_entity_poly.pdbx_strand_id
1 'polypeptide(L)'
;MSSSPSIEALLAQASTVDKPTRKRLLAHYLTVSHSYLIAHGNTCVPPSVVEQYNHGLQQLAAGRPLAYVIGQQGFWKHEFLVDQSTLIPRPDTEILVETVLQLTKNSLSKPKKILDLGTGSGCIAISLAAELAKSHITAVDISLQALQIAMQNANRVGVTNLDFLQGHWYQPIKAECQFDMIVSNPPYIDPQDSHLAALSDEPITALIADEQGLADLRHIIAQAPNYLKGAGTLVLEHGYDQAQSVRQMLAIHGFIDINTVRDYGGNERVTYGQWSN
;
A
#
# COMPACT_ATOMS: atom_id res chain seq x y z
N MET A 1 7.51 25.37 -38.62
CA MET A 1 6.81 24.59 -37.57
C MET A 1 7.71 23.41 -37.27
N SER A 2 8.27 23.36 -36.04
CA SER A 2 9.12 22.22 -35.64
C SER A 2 8.23 20.96 -35.60
N SER A 3 8.62 19.92 -36.35
CA SER A 3 7.88 18.64 -36.32
C SER A 3 7.95 18.06 -34.91
N SER A 4 6.81 17.60 -34.38
CA SER A 4 6.76 16.92 -33.08
C SER A 4 7.75 15.74 -33.02
N PRO A 5 8.50 15.57 -31.93
CA PRO A 5 9.46 14.48 -31.81
C PRO A 5 8.75 13.10 -31.80
N SER A 6 9.46 12.08 -32.26
CA SER A 6 8.98 10.70 -32.16
C SER A 6 9.18 10.15 -30.71
N ILE A 7 8.51 9.06 -30.39
CA ILE A 7 8.67 8.32 -29.13
C ILE A 7 10.16 8.00 -28.90
N GLU A 8 10.83 7.45 -29.90
CA GLU A 8 12.25 7.10 -29.82
C GLU A 8 13.13 8.32 -29.59
N ALA A 9 12.86 9.43 -30.30
CA ALA A 9 13.60 10.68 -30.15
C ALA A 9 13.48 11.26 -28.75
N LEU A 10 12.27 11.23 -28.11
CA LEU A 10 12.09 11.66 -26.74
C LEU A 10 12.86 10.77 -25.76
N LEU A 11 12.79 9.45 -25.94
CA LEU A 11 13.46 8.49 -25.04
C LEU A 11 14.98 8.43 -25.27
N ALA A 12 15.51 8.94 -26.38
CA ALA A 12 16.94 9.04 -26.65
C ALA A 12 17.58 10.31 -26.08
N GLN A 13 16.80 11.30 -25.66
CA GLN A 13 17.32 12.53 -25.05
C GLN A 13 18.13 12.24 -23.80
N ALA A 14 19.21 13.01 -23.59
CA ALA A 14 19.97 12.94 -22.35
C ALA A 14 19.11 13.37 -21.14
N SER A 15 19.17 12.61 -20.06
CA SER A 15 18.39 12.88 -18.85
C SER A 15 19.07 12.25 -17.63
N THR A 16 18.93 12.87 -16.46
CA THR A 16 19.31 12.28 -15.18
C THR A 16 18.34 11.21 -14.71
N VAL A 17 17.11 11.20 -15.27
CA VAL A 17 16.10 10.16 -15.00
C VAL A 17 16.39 8.94 -15.87
N ASP A 18 16.40 7.76 -15.25
CA ASP A 18 16.67 6.50 -15.93
C ASP A 18 15.64 6.18 -17.03
N LYS A 19 16.07 5.39 -18.02
CA LYS A 19 15.24 5.08 -19.18
C LYS A 19 13.97 4.28 -18.87
N PRO A 20 13.95 3.29 -17.96
CA PRO A 20 12.72 2.62 -17.51
C PRO A 20 11.68 3.58 -16.95
N THR A 21 12.07 4.48 -16.04
CA THR A 21 11.18 5.49 -15.44
C THR A 21 10.63 6.44 -16.51
N ARG A 22 11.47 6.91 -17.45
CA ARG A 22 11.03 7.74 -18.58
C ARG A 22 10.03 7.04 -19.49
N LYS A 23 10.21 5.74 -19.74
CA LYS A 23 9.24 4.93 -20.51
C LYS A 23 7.89 4.85 -19.78
N ARG A 24 7.89 4.60 -18.49
CA ARG A 24 6.65 4.55 -17.69
C ARG A 24 5.91 5.89 -17.74
N LEU A 25 6.63 7.00 -17.56
CA LEU A 25 6.08 8.35 -17.66
C LEU A 25 5.46 8.64 -19.03
N LEU A 26 6.18 8.32 -20.12
CA LEU A 26 5.69 8.56 -21.48
C LEU A 26 4.49 7.66 -21.81
N ALA A 27 4.52 6.39 -21.40
CA ALA A 27 3.42 5.47 -21.58
C ALA A 27 2.14 5.96 -20.89
N HIS A 28 2.30 6.51 -19.68
CA HIS A 28 1.18 7.08 -18.93
C HIS A 28 0.52 8.25 -19.68
N TYR A 29 1.29 9.25 -20.10
CA TYR A 29 0.74 10.43 -20.82
C TYR A 29 0.21 10.11 -22.20
N LEU A 30 0.75 9.10 -22.88
CA LEU A 30 0.21 8.59 -24.14
C LEU A 30 -0.98 7.65 -23.94
N THR A 31 -1.25 7.21 -22.71
CA THR A 31 -2.29 6.20 -22.38
C THR A 31 -2.09 4.90 -23.20
N VAL A 32 -0.84 4.42 -23.28
CA VAL A 32 -0.45 3.23 -24.03
C VAL A 32 0.38 2.26 -23.17
N SER A 33 0.49 1.00 -23.62
CA SER A 33 1.35 0.01 -22.98
C SER A 33 2.83 0.24 -23.25
N HIS A 34 3.72 -0.31 -22.42
CA HIS A 34 5.16 -0.36 -22.67
C HIS A 34 5.50 -1.03 -24.00
N SER A 35 4.78 -2.10 -24.38
CA SER A 35 4.98 -2.81 -25.63
C SER A 35 4.65 -1.93 -26.83
N TYR A 36 3.66 -1.04 -26.70
CA TYR A 36 3.33 -0.06 -27.73
C TYR A 36 4.51 0.89 -28.01
N LEU A 37 5.16 1.41 -26.96
CA LEU A 37 6.31 2.31 -27.12
C LEU A 37 7.46 1.64 -27.88
N ILE A 38 7.64 0.33 -27.70
CA ILE A 38 8.68 -0.45 -28.40
C ILE A 38 8.32 -0.63 -29.87
N ALA A 39 7.08 -1.01 -30.14
CA ALA A 39 6.62 -1.31 -31.50
C ALA A 39 6.45 -0.05 -32.39
N HIS A 40 6.20 1.11 -31.77
CA HIS A 40 5.82 2.35 -32.46
C HIS A 40 6.81 3.52 -32.20
N GLY A 41 8.10 3.23 -32.05
CA GLY A 41 9.14 4.21 -31.71
C GLY A 41 9.18 5.43 -32.66
N ASN A 42 8.83 5.24 -33.94
CA ASN A 42 8.81 6.31 -34.96
C ASN A 42 7.52 7.17 -34.94
N THR A 43 6.53 6.83 -34.09
CA THR A 43 5.29 7.61 -34.01
C THR A 43 5.57 8.97 -33.40
N CYS A 44 5.09 10.03 -34.03
CA CYS A 44 5.17 11.39 -33.50
C CYS A 44 4.30 11.56 -32.27
N VAL A 45 4.85 12.20 -31.23
CA VAL A 45 4.14 12.45 -29.97
C VAL A 45 3.42 13.80 -30.05
N PRO A 46 2.13 13.88 -29.67
CA PRO A 46 1.38 15.13 -29.65
C PRO A 46 2.09 16.22 -28.82
N PRO A 47 2.08 17.49 -29.24
CA PRO A 47 2.78 18.59 -28.53
C PRO A 47 2.36 18.71 -27.07
N SER A 48 1.07 18.54 -26.76
CA SER A 48 0.56 18.58 -25.38
C SER A 48 1.15 17.46 -24.50
N VAL A 49 1.34 16.26 -25.06
CA VAL A 49 1.97 15.15 -24.37
C VAL A 49 3.47 15.39 -24.17
N VAL A 50 4.15 16.00 -25.14
CA VAL A 50 5.56 16.40 -25.01
C VAL A 50 5.74 17.38 -23.86
N GLU A 51 4.83 18.35 -23.72
CA GLU A 51 4.85 19.34 -22.64
C GLU A 51 4.65 18.66 -21.27
N GLN A 52 3.62 17.81 -21.14
CA GLN A 52 3.36 17.03 -19.92
C GLN A 52 4.54 16.12 -19.55
N TYR A 53 5.11 15.44 -20.53
CA TYR A 53 6.28 14.58 -20.34
C TYR A 53 7.49 15.36 -19.84
N ASN A 54 7.80 16.51 -20.44
CA ASN A 54 8.91 17.36 -20.02
C ASN A 54 8.70 17.92 -18.60
N HIS A 55 7.47 18.31 -18.26
CA HIS A 55 7.13 18.76 -16.92
C HIS A 55 7.30 17.62 -15.90
N GLY A 56 6.81 16.41 -16.21
CA GLY A 56 7.01 15.23 -15.38
C GLY A 56 8.49 14.88 -15.20
N LEU A 57 9.30 14.99 -16.26
CA LEU A 57 10.76 14.79 -16.16
C LEU A 57 11.43 15.78 -15.21
N GLN A 58 11.00 17.03 -15.20
CA GLN A 58 11.55 18.03 -14.28
C GLN A 58 11.23 17.66 -12.81
N GLN A 59 10.01 17.21 -12.52
CA GLN A 59 9.62 16.76 -11.19
C GLN A 59 10.43 15.52 -10.75
N LEU A 60 10.60 14.54 -11.64
CA LEU A 60 11.41 13.35 -11.37
C LEU A 60 12.88 13.70 -11.13
N ALA A 61 13.44 14.62 -11.93
CA ALA A 61 14.81 15.10 -11.75
C ALA A 61 15.02 15.86 -10.44
N ALA A 62 13.96 16.47 -9.90
CA ALA A 62 13.93 17.08 -8.57
C ALA A 62 13.76 16.06 -7.43
N GLY A 63 13.66 14.76 -7.72
CA GLY A 63 13.55 13.68 -6.74
C GLY A 63 12.12 13.18 -6.46
N ARG A 64 11.09 13.82 -7.04
CA ARG A 64 9.70 13.42 -6.77
C ARG A 64 9.44 11.99 -7.26
N PRO A 65 8.81 11.12 -6.46
CA PRO A 65 8.48 9.76 -6.85
C PRO A 65 7.59 9.69 -8.10
N LEU A 66 7.88 8.74 -9.01
CA LEU A 66 7.10 8.57 -10.24
C LEU A 66 5.61 8.39 -9.96
N ALA A 67 5.26 7.63 -8.93
CA ALA A 67 3.87 7.39 -8.54
C ALA A 67 3.10 8.70 -8.28
N TYR A 68 3.75 9.68 -7.63
CA TYR A 68 3.13 10.99 -7.38
C TYR A 68 3.13 11.90 -8.62
N VAL A 69 4.11 11.74 -9.52
CA VAL A 69 4.12 12.49 -10.79
C VAL A 69 2.98 12.06 -11.70
N ILE A 70 2.70 10.76 -11.77
CA ILE A 70 1.61 10.20 -12.59
C ILE A 70 0.27 10.07 -11.82
N GLY A 71 0.29 10.27 -10.48
CA GLY A 71 -0.89 10.21 -9.63
C GLY A 71 -1.45 8.81 -9.39
N GLN A 72 -0.69 7.75 -9.72
CA GLN A 72 -1.14 6.37 -9.54
C GLN A 72 0.00 5.37 -9.37
N GLN A 73 -0.30 4.24 -8.69
CA GLN A 73 0.59 3.12 -8.45
C GLN A 73 -0.15 1.79 -8.61
N GLY A 74 0.46 0.85 -9.34
CA GLY A 74 -0.02 -0.52 -9.42
C GLY A 74 0.20 -1.25 -8.09
N PHE A 75 -0.82 -1.98 -7.62
CA PHE A 75 -0.74 -2.86 -6.48
C PHE A 75 -1.75 -4.00 -6.65
N TRP A 76 -1.32 -5.23 -6.37
CA TRP A 76 -2.13 -6.42 -6.58
C TRP A 76 -2.64 -6.49 -8.03
N LYS A 77 -3.94 -6.46 -8.25
CA LYS A 77 -4.58 -6.53 -9.58
C LYS A 77 -5.12 -5.19 -10.08
N HIS A 78 -4.81 -4.09 -9.39
CA HIS A 78 -5.44 -2.79 -9.63
C HIS A 78 -4.43 -1.65 -9.71
N GLU A 79 -4.86 -0.54 -10.30
CA GLU A 79 -4.14 0.74 -10.29
C GLU A 79 -4.80 1.65 -9.25
N PHE A 80 -4.03 2.07 -8.24
CA PHE A 80 -4.49 2.94 -7.16
C PHE A 80 -4.06 4.38 -7.39
N LEU A 81 -4.98 5.31 -7.20
CA LEU A 81 -4.65 6.74 -7.07
C LEU A 81 -3.80 6.93 -5.82
N VAL A 82 -2.78 7.76 -5.94
CA VAL A 82 -1.90 8.15 -4.85
C VAL A 82 -1.51 9.61 -4.98
N ASP A 83 -1.33 10.26 -3.85
CA ASP A 83 -0.77 11.60 -3.74
C ASP A 83 0.06 11.72 -2.44
N GLN A 84 0.51 12.92 -2.12
CA GLN A 84 1.34 13.18 -0.93
C GLN A 84 0.64 12.90 0.43
N SER A 85 -0.66 12.58 0.42
CA SER A 85 -1.40 12.20 1.63
C SER A 85 -1.37 10.70 1.91
N THR A 86 -0.86 9.88 1.00
CA THR A 86 -0.86 8.42 1.10
C THR A 86 0.53 7.84 0.90
N LEU A 87 0.88 6.79 1.64
CA LEU A 87 2.04 5.96 1.32
C LEU A 87 1.88 5.38 -0.09
N ILE A 88 2.94 5.39 -0.88
CA ILE A 88 2.95 4.70 -2.18
C ILE A 88 2.90 3.19 -1.92
N PRO A 89 1.89 2.44 -2.42
CA PRO A 89 1.81 1.00 -2.25
C PRO A 89 3.09 0.28 -2.67
N ARG A 90 3.61 -0.60 -1.80
CA ARG A 90 4.84 -1.35 -2.03
C ARG A 90 4.54 -2.78 -2.48
N PRO A 91 5.36 -3.36 -3.37
CA PRO A 91 5.19 -4.77 -3.76
C PRO A 91 5.26 -5.74 -2.57
N ASP A 92 6.09 -5.44 -1.56
CA ASP A 92 6.23 -6.28 -0.36
C ASP A 92 4.93 -6.36 0.44
N THR A 93 4.11 -5.31 0.42
CA THR A 93 2.79 -5.28 1.07
C THR A 93 1.79 -6.25 0.42
N GLU A 94 2.01 -6.68 -0.83
CA GLU A 94 1.19 -7.70 -1.48
C GLU A 94 1.24 -9.04 -0.74
N ILE A 95 2.34 -9.33 -0.03
CA ILE A 95 2.49 -10.52 0.83
C ILE A 95 1.47 -10.51 1.97
N LEU A 96 1.09 -9.33 2.50
CA LEU A 96 0.05 -9.23 3.52
C LEU A 96 -1.31 -9.64 2.93
N VAL A 97 -1.66 -9.14 1.75
CA VAL A 97 -2.90 -9.52 1.05
C VAL A 97 -2.90 -11.01 0.76
N GLU A 98 -1.82 -11.56 0.21
CA GLU A 98 -1.68 -12.99 -0.09
C GLU A 98 -1.83 -13.84 1.17
N THR A 99 -1.20 -13.45 2.28
CA THR A 99 -1.30 -14.14 3.58
C THR A 99 -2.75 -14.20 4.06
N VAL A 100 -3.47 -13.08 4.03
CA VAL A 100 -4.89 -13.02 4.41
C VAL A 100 -5.74 -13.96 3.54
N LEU A 101 -5.53 -13.94 2.22
CA LEU A 101 -6.25 -14.82 1.29
C LEU A 101 -5.95 -16.31 1.55
N GLN A 102 -4.72 -16.66 1.86
CA GLN A 102 -4.34 -18.04 2.22
C GLN A 102 -5.00 -18.49 3.53
N LEU A 103 -4.98 -17.64 4.57
CA LEU A 103 -5.62 -17.93 5.86
C LEU A 103 -7.14 -18.08 5.75
N THR A 104 -7.77 -17.39 4.80
CA THR A 104 -9.22 -17.49 4.55
C THR A 104 -9.61 -18.63 3.62
N LYS A 105 -8.67 -19.25 2.91
CA LYS A 105 -8.91 -20.21 1.82
C LYS A 105 -9.83 -21.38 2.22
N ASN A 106 -9.62 -21.94 3.41
CA ASN A 106 -10.43 -23.07 3.91
C ASN A 106 -11.82 -22.64 4.42
N SER A 107 -12.10 -21.34 4.47
CA SER A 107 -13.35 -20.76 4.98
C SER A 107 -13.99 -19.75 4.02
N LEU A 108 -13.62 -19.76 2.73
CA LEU A 108 -14.13 -18.84 1.69
C LEU A 108 -15.67 -18.83 1.55
N SER A 109 -16.35 -19.92 1.98
CA SER A 109 -17.82 -19.99 1.99
C SER A 109 -18.46 -19.15 3.10
N LYS A 110 -17.72 -18.81 4.16
CA LYS A 110 -18.21 -18.04 5.31
C LYS A 110 -17.73 -16.57 5.20
N PRO A 111 -18.67 -15.61 5.18
CA PRO A 111 -18.31 -14.20 5.21
C PRO A 111 -17.42 -13.86 6.42
N LYS A 112 -16.41 -13.05 6.20
CA LYS A 112 -15.51 -12.55 7.25
C LYS A 112 -15.74 -11.07 7.48
N LYS A 113 -15.54 -10.61 8.72
CA LYS A 113 -15.38 -9.21 9.06
C LYS A 113 -13.89 -8.93 9.24
N ILE A 114 -13.34 -8.05 8.42
CA ILE A 114 -11.91 -7.74 8.41
C ILE A 114 -11.75 -6.25 8.72
N LEU A 115 -10.81 -5.91 9.59
CA LEU A 115 -10.45 -4.53 9.93
C LEU A 115 -9.06 -4.25 9.36
N ASP A 116 -8.93 -3.19 8.54
CA ASP A 116 -7.66 -2.67 8.04
C ASP A 116 -7.32 -1.36 8.78
N LEU A 117 -6.23 -1.35 9.52
CA LEU A 117 -5.77 -0.22 10.32
C LEU A 117 -4.63 0.52 9.62
N GLY A 118 -4.79 1.83 9.41
CA GLY A 118 -3.84 2.63 8.64
C GLY A 118 -3.95 2.36 7.14
N THR A 119 -5.19 2.44 6.60
CA THR A 119 -5.48 1.98 5.23
C THR A 119 -4.80 2.78 4.12
N GLY A 120 -4.39 4.03 4.38
CA GLY A 120 -3.72 4.91 3.41
C GLY A 120 -4.51 5.09 2.12
N SER A 121 -3.96 4.67 0.99
CA SER A 121 -4.64 4.69 -0.32
C SER A 121 -5.78 3.66 -0.45
N GLY A 122 -6.00 2.83 0.56
CA GLY A 122 -6.96 1.74 0.54
C GLY A 122 -6.44 0.46 -0.14
N CYS A 123 -5.17 0.37 -0.52
CA CYS A 123 -4.66 -0.70 -1.37
C CYS A 123 -4.87 -2.10 -0.77
N ILE A 124 -4.68 -2.28 0.54
CA ILE A 124 -4.92 -3.55 1.24
C ILE A 124 -6.43 -3.82 1.32
N ALA A 125 -7.19 -2.89 1.92
CA ALA A 125 -8.63 -3.05 2.15
C ALA A 125 -9.41 -3.32 0.87
N ILE A 126 -9.13 -2.56 -0.20
CA ILE A 126 -9.80 -2.67 -1.49
C ILE A 126 -9.44 -3.97 -2.20
N SER A 127 -8.16 -4.38 -2.16
CA SER A 127 -7.74 -5.66 -2.74
C SER A 127 -8.41 -6.83 -2.03
N LEU A 128 -8.51 -6.80 -0.70
CA LEU A 128 -9.24 -7.81 0.08
C LEU A 128 -10.75 -7.79 -0.22
N ALA A 129 -11.35 -6.60 -0.35
CA ALA A 129 -12.77 -6.46 -0.69
C ALA A 129 -13.10 -7.04 -2.07
N ALA A 130 -12.22 -6.83 -3.06
CA ALA A 130 -12.37 -7.36 -4.40
C ALA A 130 -12.26 -8.90 -4.45
N GLU A 131 -11.28 -9.47 -3.71
CA GLU A 131 -11.05 -10.92 -3.67
C GLU A 131 -12.07 -11.67 -2.78
N LEU A 132 -12.58 -11.02 -1.74
CA LEU A 132 -13.47 -11.60 -0.74
C LEU A 132 -14.87 -10.97 -0.79
N ALA A 133 -15.52 -11.03 -1.95
CA ALA A 133 -16.79 -10.33 -2.24
C ALA A 133 -17.94 -10.60 -1.24
N LYS A 134 -17.91 -11.73 -0.51
CA LYS A 134 -18.90 -12.06 0.55
C LYS A 134 -18.52 -11.51 1.92
N SER A 135 -17.28 -11.08 2.11
CA SER A 135 -16.76 -10.53 3.36
C SER A 135 -17.03 -9.04 3.42
N HIS A 136 -16.95 -8.47 4.63
CA HIS A 136 -17.09 -7.05 4.85
C HIS A 136 -15.79 -6.49 5.43
N ILE A 137 -15.27 -5.43 4.84
CA ILE A 137 -14.03 -4.80 5.26
C ILE A 137 -14.38 -3.47 5.92
N THR A 138 -13.73 -3.17 7.04
CA THR A 138 -13.73 -1.85 7.66
C THR A 138 -12.32 -1.30 7.57
N ALA A 139 -12.14 -0.14 6.95
CA ALA A 139 -10.84 0.50 6.76
C ALA A 139 -10.77 1.78 7.61
N VAL A 140 -9.69 1.91 8.39
CA VAL A 140 -9.49 3.06 9.29
C VAL A 140 -8.23 3.79 8.89
N ASP A 141 -8.28 5.12 8.88
CA ASP A 141 -7.11 5.97 8.77
C ASP A 141 -7.30 7.26 9.58
N ILE A 142 -6.23 7.80 10.11
CA ILE A 142 -6.24 9.07 10.83
C ILE A 142 -6.40 10.25 9.86
N SER A 143 -5.86 10.12 8.64
CA SER A 143 -5.85 11.15 7.60
C SER A 143 -7.15 11.14 6.80
N LEU A 144 -7.94 12.22 6.91
CA LEU A 144 -9.12 12.40 6.07
C LEU A 144 -8.75 12.45 4.58
N GLN A 145 -7.60 13.03 4.25
CA GLN A 145 -7.13 13.12 2.87
C GLN A 145 -6.81 11.73 2.30
N ALA A 146 -6.14 10.88 3.08
CA ALA A 146 -5.90 9.49 2.68
C ALA A 146 -7.21 8.73 2.46
N LEU A 147 -8.19 8.88 3.35
CA LEU A 147 -9.53 8.27 3.19
C LEU A 147 -10.26 8.76 1.93
N GLN A 148 -10.10 10.04 1.55
CA GLN A 148 -10.68 10.55 0.30
C GLN A 148 -10.08 9.86 -0.93
N ILE A 149 -8.77 9.63 -0.94
CA ILE A 149 -8.09 8.84 -1.99
C ILE A 149 -8.57 7.38 -1.97
N ALA A 150 -8.66 6.76 -0.80
CA ALA A 150 -9.13 5.39 -0.64
C ALA A 150 -10.58 5.22 -1.15
N MET A 151 -11.48 6.15 -0.85
CA MET A 151 -12.86 6.15 -1.36
C MET A 151 -12.92 6.27 -2.89
N GLN A 152 -12.08 7.13 -3.49
CA GLN A 152 -11.96 7.24 -4.95
C GLN A 152 -11.46 5.92 -5.56
N ASN A 153 -10.47 5.28 -4.93
CA ASN A 153 -9.95 3.99 -5.35
C ASN A 153 -11.01 2.89 -5.25
N ALA A 154 -11.77 2.83 -4.15
CA ALA A 154 -12.86 1.86 -3.99
C ALA A 154 -13.91 2.00 -5.10
N ASN A 155 -14.29 3.23 -5.43
CA ASN A 155 -15.22 3.52 -6.54
C ASN A 155 -14.63 3.09 -7.90
N ARG A 156 -13.34 3.33 -8.16
CA ARG A 156 -12.66 2.92 -9.41
C ARG A 156 -12.61 1.40 -9.58
N VAL A 157 -12.34 0.68 -8.50
CA VAL A 157 -12.29 -0.79 -8.49
C VAL A 157 -13.71 -1.39 -8.52
N GLY A 158 -14.71 -0.66 -8.01
CA GLY A 158 -16.11 -1.07 -8.00
C GLY A 158 -16.45 -1.99 -6.82
N VAL A 159 -15.73 -1.90 -5.70
CA VAL A 159 -16.05 -2.64 -4.47
C VAL A 159 -17.12 -1.89 -3.66
N THR A 160 -18.05 -2.65 -3.06
CA THR A 160 -19.17 -2.10 -2.27
C THR A 160 -19.27 -2.71 -0.86
N ASN A 161 -18.42 -3.66 -0.54
CA ASN A 161 -18.38 -4.38 0.74
C ASN A 161 -17.30 -3.82 1.66
N LEU A 162 -17.13 -2.49 1.67
CA LEU A 162 -16.07 -1.77 2.36
C LEU A 162 -16.62 -0.48 2.98
N ASP A 163 -16.36 -0.26 4.26
CA ASP A 163 -16.64 0.98 4.98
C ASP A 163 -15.33 1.68 5.38
N PHE A 164 -15.35 3.03 5.36
CA PHE A 164 -14.23 3.86 5.76
C PHE A 164 -14.56 4.65 7.03
N LEU A 165 -13.67 4.65 8.01
CA LEU A 165 -13.80 5.37 9.27
C LEU A 165 -12.56 6.23 9.52
N GLN A 166 -12.77 7.50 9.88
CA GLN A 166 -11.67 8.37 10.29
C GLN A 166 -11.40 8.18 11.79
N GLY A 167 -10.15 7.94 12.14
CA GLY A 167 -9.69 7.87 13.53
C GLY A 167 -8.33 7.23 13.69
N HIS A 168 -7.79 7.28 14.89
CA HIS A 168 -6.51 6.71 15.24
C HIS A 168 -6.69 5.25 15.67
N TRP A 169 -6.19 4.30 14.91
CA TRP A 169 -6.25 2.86 15.13
C TRP A 169 -7.68 2.39 15.46
N TYR A 170 -7.91 1.88 16.66
CA TYR A 170 -9.20 1.34 17.10
C TYR A 170 -10.21 2.40 17.56
N GLN A 171 -9.80 3.67 17.68
CA GLN A 171 -10.63 4.73 18.28
C GLN A 171 -12.03 4.87 17.64
N PRO A 172 -12.21 4.78 16.31
CA PRO A 172 -13.54 4.91 15.71
C PRO A 172 -14.35 3.61 15.77
N ILE A 173 -13.77 2.51 16.26
CA ILE A 173 -14.43 1.20 16.32
C ILE A 173 -15.24 1.10 17.61
N LYS A 174 -16.51 0.75 17.48
CA LYS A 174 -17.38 0.50 18.63
C LYS A 174 -16.91 -0.73 19.40
N ALA A 175 -16.96 -0.69 20.74
CA ALA A 175 -16.45 -1.74 21.61
C ALA A 175 -17.11 -3.12 21.39
N GLU A 176 -18.35 -3.14 20.93
CA GLU A 176 -19.10 -4.38 20.62
C GLU A 176 -18.74 -4.98 19.24
N CYS A 177 -18.00 -4.25 18.41
CA CYS A 177 -17.59 -4.75 17.11
C CYS A 177 -16.42 -5.72 17.25
N GLN A 178 -16.58 -6.92 16.72
CA GLN A 178 -15.54 -7.93 16.68
C GLN A 178 -15.29 -8.41 15.25
N PHE A 179 -14.01 -8.63 14.93
CA PHE A 179 -13.52 -8.99 13.62
C PHE A 179 -12.97 -10.42 13.60
N ASP A 180 -13.12 -11.08 12.47
CA ASP A 180 -12.48 -12.36 12.21
C ASP A 180 -10.98 -12.18 11.96
N MET A 181 -10.60 -11.04 11.37
CA MET A 181 -9.20 -10.68 11.11
C MET A 181 -8.99 -9.17 11.30
N ILE A 182 -7.83 -8.83 11.81
CA ILE A 182 -7.32 -7.46 11.82
C ILE A 182 -6.02 -7.47 11.02
N VAL A 183 -5.88 -6.54 10.09
CA VAL A 183 -4.71 -6.40 9.24
C VAL A 183 -4.15 -4.99 9.36
N SER A 184 -2.84 -4.81 9.24
CA SER A 184 -2.22 -3.50 9.23
C SER A 184 -0.84 -3.55 8.58
N ASN A 185 -0.53 -2.52 7.82
CA ASN A 185 0.83 -2.10 7.50
C ASN A 185 1.08 -0.75 8.21
N PRO A 186 1.40 -0.76 9.51
CA PRO A 186 1.59 0.47 10.27
C PRO A 186 2.94 1.11 9.96
N PRO A 187 3.19 2.38 10.34
CA PRO A 187 4.53 2.94 10.35
C PRO A 187 5.47 2.08 11.19
N TYR A 188 6.67 1.80 10.67
CA TYR A 188 7.63 0.93 11.35
C TYR A 188 9.10 1.36 11.17
N ILE A 189 9.36 2.55 10.61
CA ILE A 189 10.72 3.06 10.42
C ILE A 189 11.15 3.84 11.66
N ASP A 190 12.36 3.57 12.16
CA ASP A 190 12.96 4.35 13.25
C ASP A 190 13.14 5.81 12.80
N PRO A 191 12.74 6.81 13.60
CA PRO A 191 12.99 8.22 13.28
C PRO A 191 14.45 8.59 12.98
N GLN A 192 15.41 7.77 13.42
CA GLN A 192 16.84 7.95 13.18
C GLN A 192 17.37 7.19 11.95
N ASP A 193 16.51 6.48 11.22
CA ASP A 193 16.93 5.72 10.04
C ASP A 193 17.35 6.66 8.91
N SER A 194 18.58 6.46 8.41
CA SER A 194 19.16 7.26 7.32
C SER A 194 18.40 7.17 5.99
N HIS A 195 17.60 6.10 5.78
CA HIS A 195 16.80 5.91 4.57
C HIS A 195 15.60 6.86 4.48
N LEU A 196 15.19 7.50 5.59
CA LEU A 196 14.08 8.47 5.61
C LEU A 196 14.29 9.65 4.66
N ALA A 197 15.55 10.07 4.46
CA ALA A 197 15.86 11.17 3.54
C ALA A 197 15.40 10.87 2.09
N ALA A 198 15.41 9.60 1.68
CA ALA A 198 14.95 9.18 0.35
C ALA A 198 13.41 9.11 0.23
N LEU A 199 12.69 9.21 1.35
CA LEU A 199 11.22 9.11 1.44
C LEU A 199 10.58 10.47 1.78
N SER A 200 11.30 11.57 1.61
CA SER A 200 10.89 12.92 2.05
C SER A 200 9.60 13.43 1.41
N ASP A 201 9.20 12.91 0.26
CA ASP A 201 7.95 13.27 -0.41
C ASP A 201 6.71 12.52 0.13
N GLU A 202 6.93 11.45 0.91
CA GLU A 202 5.85 10.64 1.47
C GLU A 202 5.44 11.15 2.87
N PRO A 203 4.18 10.94 3.29
CA PRO A 203 3.73 11.45 4.59
C PRO A 203 4.51 10.78 5.72
N ILE A 204 5.21 11.60 6.51
CA ILE A 204 6.07 11.14 7.60
C ILE A 204 5.32 10.27 8.62
N THR A 205 4.04 10.57 8.85
CA THR A 205 3.15 9.82 9.74
C THR A 205 2.79 8.42 9.25
N ALA A 206 3.06 8.13 7.97
CA ALA A 206 2.88 6.80 7.40
C ALA A 206 4.20 6.00 7.37
N LEU A 207 5.31 6.60 7.79
CA LEU A 207 6.64 6.01 7.71
C LEU A 207 7.22 5.70 9.09
N ILE A 208 7.23 6.68 10.00
CA ILE A 208 7.97 6.60 11.26
C ILE A 208 7.09 6.23 12.45
N ALA A 209 7.65 5.39 13.31
CA ALA A 209 7.13 5.13 14.64
C ALA A 209 8.25 5.23 15.68
N ASP A 210 7.91 5.68 16.88
CA ASP A 210 8.82 5.70 18.02
C ASP A 210 9.25 4.29 18.45
N GLU A 211 10.11 4.20 19.45
CA GLU A 211 10.59 2.92 19.99
C GLU A 211 11.26 2.03 18.92
N GLN A 212 12.16 2.64 18.11
CA GLN A 212 12.84 1.94 17.02
C GLN A 212 11.87 1.37 15.97
N GLY A 213 10.78 2.11 15.69
CA GLY A 213 9.75 1.70 14.74
C GLY A 213 8.71 0.71 15.30
N LEU A 214 8.71 0.44 16.62
CA LEU A 214 7.85 -0.59 17.21
C LEU A 214 6.61 -0.05 17.94
N ALA A 215 6.50 1.27 18.14
CA ALA A 215 5.44 1.84 18.97
C ALA A 215 4.03 1.52 18.44
N ASP A 216 3.79 1.71 17.14
CA ASP A 216 2.49 1.46 16.53
C ASP A 216 2.17 -0.04 16.47
N LEU A 217 3.14 -0.88 16.14
CA LEU A 217 3.02 -2.34 16.19
C LEU A 217 2.63 -2.80 17.59
N ARG A 218 3.28 -2.29 18.62
CA ARG A 218 2.97 -2.59 20.02
C ARG A 218 1.55 -2.17 20.39
N HIS A 219 1.16 -0.95 20.00
CA HIS A 219 -0.18 -0.43 20.29
C HIS A 219 -1.26 -1.30 19.63
N ILE A 220 -1.08 -1.63 18.36
CA ILE A 220 -2.02 -2.46 17.60
C ILE A 220 -2.14 -3.86 18.24
N ILE A 221 -1.02 -4.51 18.55
CA ILE A 221 -1.00 -5.85 19.16
C ILE A 221 -1.70 -5.84 20.52
N ALA A 222 -1.40 -4.86 21.39
CA ALA A 222 -1.94 -4.79 22.72
C ALA A 222 -3.47 -4.61 22.75
N GLN A 223 -4.03 -3.91 21.77
CA GLN A 223 -5.46 -3.63 21.71
C GLN A 223 -6.26 -4.68 20.91
N ALA A 224 -5.62 -5.40 19.99
CA ALA A 224 -6.27 -6.35 19.10
C ALA A 224 -7.17 -7.39 19.81
N PRO A 225 -6.84 -7.94 21.00
CA PRO A 225 -7.71 -8.86 21.75
C PRO A 225 -9.11 -8.32 22.03
N ASN A 226 -9.27 -7.02 22.21
CA ASN A 226 -10.56 -6.40 22.51
C ASN A 226 -11.50 -6.38 21.28
N TYR A 227 -10.94 -6.51 20.09
CA TYR A 227 -11.65 -6.36 18.80
C TYR A 227 -11.66 -7.63 17.96
N LEU A 228 -10.91 -8.66 18.35
CA LEU A 228 -10.92 -9.95 17.68
C LEU A 228 -12.01 -10.86 18.29
N LYS A 229 -12.66 -11.61 17.43
CA LYS A 229 -13.47 -12.76 17.86
C LYS A 229 -12.58 -13.84 18.45
N GLY A 230 -13.15 -14.76 19.21
CA GLY A 230 -12.45 -16.00 19.58
C GLY A 230 -11.91 -16.70 18.33
N ALA A 231 -10.64 -17.10 18.35
CA ALA A 231 -9.89 -17.62 17.23
C ALA A 231 -9.72 -16.64 16.03
N GLY A 232 -9.91 -15.34 16.23
CA GLY A 232 -9.61 -14.30 15.23
C GLY A 232 -8.11 -14.15 15.03
N THR A 233 -7.69 -13.60 13.89
CA THR A 233 -6.28 -13.51 13.49
C THR A 233 -5.84 -12.05 13.34
N LEU A 234 -4.68 -11.71 13.89
CA LEU A 234 -3.97 -10.46 13.64
C LEU A 234 -2.86 -10.71 12.63
N VAL A 235 -2.80 -9.88 11.57
CA VAL A 235 -1.81 -9.99 10.48
C VAL A 235 -1.13 -8.62 10.32
N LEU A 236 0.19 -8.58 10.50
CA LEU A 236 0.96 -7.33 10.54
C LEU A 236 2.14 -7.37 9.57
N GLU A 237 2.28 -6.33 8.75
CA GLU A 237 3.54 -6.02 8.09
C GLU A 237 4.48 -5.31 9.07
N HIS A 238 5.79 -5.52 8.90
CA HIS A 238 6.83 -4.92 9.73
C HIS A 238 8.17 -4.83 8.96
N GLY A 239 9.14 -4.12 9.50
CA GLY A 239 10.49 -4.08 8.98
C GLY A 239 11.16 -5.47 8.98
N TYR A 240 12.08 -5.68 8.05
CA TYR A 240 12.74 -6.98 7.82
C TYR A 240 13.50 -7.53 9.04
N ASP A 241 13.90 -6.68 9.96
CA ASP A 241 14.63 -6.98 11.19
C ASP A 241 13.74 -7.00 12.46
N GLN A 242 12.44 -6.68 12.33
CA GLN A 242 11.52 -6.54 13.47
C GLN A 242 10.72 -7.82 13.77
N ALA A 243 10.79 -8.84 12.93
CA ALA A 243 9.96 -10.04 13.04
C ALA A 243 10.05 -10.75 14.41
N GLN A 244 11.26 -10.82 14.99
CA GLN A 244 11.44 -11.44 16.31
C GLN A 244 10.70 -10.66 17.40
N SER A 245 10.79 -9.34 17.39
CA SER A 245 10.09 -8.44 18.33
C SER A 245 8.58 -8.57 18.20
N VAL A 246 8.07 -8.62 16.95
CA VAL A 246 6.62 -8.77 16.69
C VAL A 246 6.12 -10.13 17.19
N ARG A 247 6.84 -11.23 16.93
CA ARG A 247 6.49 -12.57 17.48
C ARG A 247 6.44 -12.57 19.00
N GLN A 248 7.42 -11.94 19.65
CA GLN A 248 7.46 -11.84 21.12
C GLN A 248 6.28 -11.03 21.67
N MET A 249 5.97 -9.88 21.05
CA MET A 249 4.83 -9.07 21.46
C MET A 249 3.52 -9.84 21.31
N LEU A 250 3.31 -10.54 20.19
CA LEU A 250 2.13 -11.38 19.99
C LEU A 250 2.01 -12.48 21.10
N ALA A 251 3.11 -13.19 21.36
CA ALA A 251 3.12 -14.25 22.39
C ALA A 251 2.79 -13.71 23.80
N ILE A 252 3.36 -12.57 24.18
CA ILE A 252 3.10 -11.91 25.48
C ILE A 252 1.61 -11.53 25.62
N HIS A 253 0.96 -11.14 24.49
CA HIS A 253 -0.45 -10.76 24.49
C HIS A 253 -1.41 -11.95 24.27
N GLY A 254 -0.92 -13.19 24.36
CA GLY A 254 -1.78 -14.39 24.34
C GLY A 254 -2.15 -14.90 22.95
N PHE A 255 -1.47 -14.43 21.89
CA PHE A 255 -1.63 -15.01 20.56
C PHE A 255 -0.88 -16.35 20.47
N ILE A 256 -1.47 -17.30 19.76
CA ILE A 256 -0.93 -18.62 19.46
C ILE A 256 -0.77 -18.80 17.95
N ASP A 257 -0.20 -19.91 17.50
CA ASP A 257 0.06 -20.24 16.10
C ASP A 257 0.74 -19.09 15.35
N ILE A 258 1.72 -18.47 16.02
CA ILE A 258 2.44 -17.31 15.51
C ILE A 258 3.40 -17.75 14.39
N ASN A 259 3.23 -17.18 13.21
CA ASN A 259 4.04 -17.46 12.04
C ASN A 259 4.49 -16.18 11.35
N THR A 260 5.62 -16.26 10.65
CA THR A 260 6.16 -15.16 9.84
C THR A 260 6.35 -15.61 8.40
N VAL A 261 5.86 -14.78 7.47
CA VAL A 261 5.98 -14.97 6.02
C VAL A 261 7.06 -14.05 5.47
N ARG A 262 7.83 -14.55 4.50
CA ARG A 262 8.88 -13.79 3.83
C ARG A 262 8.35 -13.14 2.56
N ASP A 263 8.89 -11.97 2.24
CA ASP A 263 8.69 -11.33 0.95
C ASP A 263 9.44 -12.07 -0.18
N TYR A 264 9.23 -11.67 -1.42
CA TYR A 264 9.89 -12.27 -2.59
C TYR A 264 11.42 -12.04 -2.60
N GLY A 265 11.93 -11.09 -1.81
CA GLY A 265 13.36 -10.88 -1.57
C GLY A 265 13.94 -11.81 -0.51
N GLY A 266 13.11 -12.62 0.18
CA GLY A 266 13.50 -13.55 1.22
C GLY A 266 13.56 -12.93 2.63
N ASN A 267 13.17 -11.66 2.80
CA ASN A 267 13.14 -10.98 4.10
C ASN A 267 11.86 -11.30 4.86
N GLU A 268 11.94 -11.44 6.18
CA GLU A 268 10.76 -11.56 7.03
C GLU A 268 9.93 -10.27 6.95
N ARG A 269 8.65 -10.38 6.58
CA ARG A 269 7.84 -9.20 6.25
C ARG A 269 6.48 -9.15 6.91
N VAL A 270 5.78 -10.28 7.00
CA VAL A 270 4.42 -10.35 7.56
C VAL A 270 4.39 -11.38 8.67
N THR A 271 4.02 -10.96 9.88
CA THR A 271 3.82 -11.86 11.02
C THR A 271 2.35 -11.87 11.40
N TYR A 272 1.81 -13.07 11.64
CA TYR A 272 0.44 -13.24 12.11
C TYR A 272 0.37 -14.20 13.30
N GLY A 273 -0.71 -14.05 14.09
CA GLY A 273 -1.02 -14.94 15.19
C GLY A 273 -2.53 -15.03 15.40
N GLN A 274 -2.98 -16.17 15.92
CA GLN A 274 -4.39 -16.40 16.26
C GLN A 274 -4.65 -16.02 17.71
N TRP A 275 -5.74 -15.30 17.98
CA TRP A 275 -6.17 -14.99 19.34
C TRP A 275 -6.77 -16.23 20.00
N SER A 276 -6.23 -16.60 21.15
CA SER A 276 -6.65 -17.80 21.89
C SER A 276 -7.66 -17.45 23.00
N ASN A 277 -8.85 -17.03 22.64
CA ASN A 277 -9.90 -16.88 23.66
C ASN A 277 -10.86 -18.07 23.65
#